data_4669ba9dd3385db8a1e5a56ab8dc1d9a
#
_entry.id   4669ba9dd3385db8a1e5a56ab8dc1d9a
#
_cell.length_a   1.000
_cell.length_b   1.000
_cell.length_c   1.000
_cell.angle_alpha   90.00
_cell.angle_beta   90.00
_cell.angle_gamma   90.00
#
_symmetry.space_group_name_H-M   'P 1'
#
loop_
_entity.id
_entity.type
_entity.pdbx_description
1 polymer ?
#
loop_
_entity_poly.entity_id
_entity_poly.type
_entity_poly.pdbx_seq_one_letter_code
_entity_poly.pdbx_strand_id
1 'polypeptide(L)'
;MPATQIVFVGHHKERLVESIRALRELPATKVILAIGEEELPGESKVRKIAEEIRKEIETVWDVETRKINKRNVIKAVSQLIEIIRSEKQQGREVVINASGSLRTLAIAGYIAACVTSSRIFTSIPRYNEKEEEVGIEEIIEVPTLPVDFPGEEQVEIISSIGNGVESLDELILRLNPGISKGSSEFRRERSRLSHHLAKLEDAGLVKKEKRGRNVGIVLTPLGRFLLEGVVYGKEVDEKKALEEVH
;
A
#
# COMPACT_ATOMS: atom_id res chain seq x y z
N MET A 1 5.13 -20.25 3.98
CA MET A 1 5.94 -19.06 4.36
C MET A 1 5.34 -18.48 5.62
N PRO A 2 6.13 -17.91 6.56
CA PRO A 2 5.58 -17.21 7.71
C PRO A 2 4.77 -16.02 7.25
N ALA A 3 3.73 -15.65 8.00
CA ALA A 3 2.88 -14.52 7.65
C ALA A 3 2.88 -13.45 8.75
N THR A 4 2.62 -12.20 8.35
CA THR A 4 2.37 -11.05 9.22
C THR A 4 0.94 -10.60 9.06
N GLN A 5 0.21 -10.45 10.17
CA GLN A 5 -1.09 -9.80 10.18
C GLN A 5 -0.94 -8.32 10.53
N ILE A 6 -1.41 -7.42 9.67
CA ILE A 6 -1.56 -5.98 9.99
C ILE A 6 -2.99 -5.76 10.46
N VAL A 7 -3.16 -5.48 11.75
CA VAL A 7 -4.48 -5.36 12.40
C VAL A 7 -4.78 -3.90 12.67
N PHE A 8 -5.85 -3.39 12.11
CA PHE A 8 -6.30 -2.02 12.38
C PHE A 8 -7.03 -1.96 13.72
N VAL A 9 -6.43 -1.29 14.70
CA VAL A 9 -6.98 -1.24 16.05
C VAL A 9 -8.11 -0.22 16.14
N GLY A 10 -9.27 -0.69 16.62
CA GLY A 10 -10.46 0.11 16.93
C GLY A 10 -10.81 0.06 18.43
N HIS A 11 -12.10 0.22 18.75
CA HIS A 11 -12.58 0.37 20.12
C HIS A 11 -13.11 -0.94 20.76
N HIS A 12 -13.13 -2.04 20.00
CA HIS A 12 -13.72 -3.32 20.44
C HIS A 12 -12.63 -4.41 20.47
N LYS A 13 -12.09 -4.65 21.66
CA LYS A 13 -10.98 -5.58 21.89
C LYS A 13 -11.33 -7.00 21.49
N GLU A 14 -12.46 -7.49 21.97
CA GLU A 14 -12.92 -8.87 21.80
C GLU A 14 -13.01 -9.25 20.32
N ARG A 15 -13.61 -8.37 19.53
CA ARG A 15 -13.69 -8.51 18.07
C ARG A 15 -12.31 -8.64 17.43
N LEU A 16 -11.35 -7.82 17.86
CA LEU A 16 -9.99 -7.84 17.29
C LEU A 16 -9.25 -9.11 17.67
N VAL A 17 -9.29 -9.52 18.94
CA VAL A 17 -8.64 -10.75 19.40
C VAL A 17 -9.23 -11.98 18.70
N GLU A 18 -10.57 -12.06 18.60
CA GLU A 18 -11.21 -13.17 17.88
C GLU A 18 -10.86 -13.16 16.39
N SER A 19 -10.83 -11.98 15.74
CA SER A 19 -10.47 -11.88 14.31
C SER A 19 -9.01 -12.27 14.04
N ILE A 20 -8.07 -11.93 14.94
CA ILE A 20 -6.66 -12.37 14.84
C ILE A 20 -6.59 -13.90 14.92
N ARG A 21 -7.31 -14.49 15.86
CA ARG A 21 -7.34 -15.95 16.09
C ARG A 21 -8.08 -16.71 15.00
N ALA A 22 -9.07 -16.11 14.36
CA ALA A 22 -9.85 -16.75 13.29
C ALA A 22 -9.01 -16.99 12.03
N LEU A 23 -7.97 -16.19 11.78
CA LEU A 23 -7.02 -16.36 10.65
C LEU A 23 -5.94 -17.41 10.93
N ARG A 24 -6.26 -18.48 11.67
CA ARG A 24 -5.30 -19.54 12.08
C ARG A 24 -4.74 -20.37 10.92
N GLU A 25 -5.43 -20.46 9.81
CA GLU A 25 -4.96 -21.16 8.60
C GLU A 25 -3.75 -20.47 7.97
N LEU A 26 -3.55 -19.19 8.28
CA LEU A 26 -2.35 -18.46 7.92
C LEU A 26 -1.28 -18.73 8.99
N PRO A 27 -0.09 -19.18 8.61
CA PRO A 27 1.00 -19.40 9.57
C PRO A 27 1.58 -18.07 10.07
N ALA A 28 0.70 -17.21 10.61
CA ALA A 28 1.08 -15.90 11.12
C ALA A 28 2.00 -16.07 12.34
N THR A 29 3.19 -15.52 12.25
CA THR A 29 4.18 -15.49 13.34
C THR A 29 4.30 -14.09 13.94
N LYS A 30 3.78 -13.07 13.25
CA LYS A 30 3.86 -11.67 13.65
C LYS A 30 2.51 -10.97 13.49
N VAL A 31 2.22 -10.08 14.44
CA VAL A 31 1.05 -9.19 14.41
C VAL A 31 1.52 -7.75 14.54
N ILE A 32 1.13 -6.90 13.58
CA ILE A 32 1.37 -5.46 13.62
C ILE A 32 0.06 -4.76 13.97
N LEU A 33 0.00 -4.16 15.14
CA LEU A 33 -1.13 -3.37 15.60
C LEU A 33 -1.03 -1.94 15.04
N ALA A 34 -1.86 -1.60 14.06
CA ALA A 34 -1.90 -0.29 13.44
C ALA A 34 -2.85 0.64 14.21
N ILE A 35 -2.28 1.69 14.81
CA ILE A 35 -2.99 2.73 15.58
C ILE A 35 -2.87 4.09 14.90
N GLY A 36 -3.62 5.10 15.35
CA GLY A 36 -3.50 6.46 14.82
C GLY A 36 -2.19 7.15 15.22
N GLU A 37 -1.59 7.89 14.28
CA GLU A 37 -0.45 8.74 14.57
C GLU A 37 -0.88 10.05 15.26
N GLU A 38 -2.10 10.53 14.99
CA GLU A 38 -2.62 11.76 15.53
C GLU A 38 -3.23 11.56 16.93
N GLU A 39 -3.21 12.62 17.73
CA GLU A 39 -3.90 12.66 19.02
C GLU A 39 -5.33 13.13 18.87
N LEU A 40 -6.18 12.23 18.37
CA LEU A 40 -7.61 12.47 18.18
C LEU A 40 -8.41 12.05 19.42
N PRO A 41 -9.61 12.64 19.63
CA PRO A 41 -10.56 12.11 20.62
C PRO A 41 -10.80 10.62 20.36
N GLY A 42 -10.66 9.80 21.41
CA GLY A 42 -10.78 8.34 21.35
C GLY A 42 -9.50 7.58 21.04
N GLU A 43 -8.44 8.22 20.58
CA GLU A 43 -7.17 7.54 20.27
C GLU A 43 -6.46 7.02 21.54
N SER A 44 -6.64 7.68 22.68
CA SER A 44 -6.18 7.18 23.98
C SER A 44 -6.79 5.81 24.32
N LYS A 45 -8.09 5.61 24.03
CA LYS A 45 -8.77 4.33 24.18
C LYS A 45 -8.20 3.28 23.22
N VAL A 46 -7.94 3.66 21.95
CA VAL A 46 -7.33 2.76 20.95
C VAL A 46 -5.96 2.28 21.40
N ARG A 47 -5.10 3.19 21.92
CA ARG A 47 -3.76 2.83 22.45
C ARG A 47 -3.86 1.87 23.64
N LYS A 48 -4.80 2.10 24.55
CA LYS A 48 -5.06 1.20 25.68
C LYS A 48 -5.48 -0.18 25.19
N ILE A 49 -6.40 -0.26 24.25
CA ILE A 49 -6.86 -1.52 23.67
C ILE A 49 -5.71 -2.23 22.93
N ALA A 50 -4.89 -1.49 22.17
CA ALA A 50 -3.71 -2.07 21.52
C ALA A 50 -2.75 -2.72 22.52
N GLU A 51 -2.52 -2.07 23.67
CA GLU A 51 -1.68 -2.63 24.73
C GLU A 51 -2.32 -3.85 25.41
N GLU A 52 -3.63 -3.85 25.61
CA GLU A 52 -4.37 -5.00 26.14
C GLU A 52 -4.32 -6.19 25.18
N ILE A 53 -4.52 -5.94 23.86
CA ILE A 53 -4.39 -6.97 22.82
C ILE A 53 -2.96 -7.53 22.83
N ARG A 54 -1.95 -6.65 22.83
CA ARG A 54 -0.55 -7.06 22.86
C ARG A 54 -0.28 -8.04 23.98
N LYS A 55 -0.63 -7.69 25.22
CA LYS A 55 -0.44 -8.55 26.42
C LYS A 55 -1.12 -9.91 26.29
N GLU A 56 -2.26 -9.96 25.60
CA GLU A 56 -3.03 -11.20 25.45
C GLU A 56 -2.44 -12.14 24.39
N ILE A 57 -1.78 -11.59 23.35
CA ILE A 57 -1.32 -12.39 22.22
C ILE A 57 0.20 -12.54 22.10
N GLU A 58 1.01 -11.73 22.82
CA GLU A 58 2.49 -11.73 22.74
C GLU A 58 3.15 -13.05 23.17
N THR A 59 2.41 -13.92 23.85
CA THR A 59 2.90 -15.29 24.18
C THR A 59 2.91 -16.22 22.96
N VAL A 60 2.19 -15.89 21.89
CA VAL A 60 2.01 -16.71 20.70
C VAL A 60 2.59 -16.05 19.44
N TRP A 61 2.52 -14.72 19.37
CA TRP A 61 2.96 -13.92 18.22
C TRP A 61 4.00 -12.88 18.61
N ASP A 62 4.91 -12.58 17.69
CA ASP A 62 5.70 -11.35 17.75
C ASP A 62 4.76 -10.16 17.51
N VAL A 63 4.69 -9.22 18.45
CA VAL A 63 3.71 -8.12 18.39
C VAL A 63 4.41 -6.78 18.31
N GLU A 64 4.16 -6.07 17.24
CA GLU A 64 4.67 -4.71 16.99
C GLU A 64 3.52 -3.71 16.89
N THR A 65 3.75 -2.46 17.30
CA THR A 65 2.78 -1.38 17.11
C THR A 65 3.32 -0.36 16.12
N ARG A 66 2.51 -0.02 15.10
CA ARG A 66 2.83 0.98 14.09
C ARG A 66 1.78 2.09 14.07
N LYS A 67 2.25 3.32 13.83
CA LYS A 67 1.39 4.49 13.72
C LYS A 67 1.05 4.77 12.27
N ILE A 68 -0.24 4.97 11.98
CA ILE A 68 -0.77 5.24 10.64
C ILE A 68 -1.61 6.51 10.67
N ASN A 69 -1.49 7.35 9.67
CA ASN A 69 -2.31 8.54 9.50
C ASN A 69 -3.78 8.16 9.20
N LYS A 70 -4.69 8.53 10.10
CA LYS A 70 -6.12 8.19 9.94
C LYS A 70 -6.93 9.27 9.21
N ARG A 71 -6.38 10.47 9.02
CA ARG A 71 -7.05 11.61 8.39
C ARG A 71 -6.75 11.77 6.91
N ASN A 72 -5.60 11.32 6.48
CA ASN A 72 -5.15 11.41 5.09
C ASN A 72 -5.02 10.01 4.49
N VAL A 73 -6.01 9.61 3.67
CA VAL A 73 -6.04 8.29 3.04
C VAL A 73 -4.81 8.03 2.18
N ILE A 74 -4.33 9.05 1.44
CA ILE A 74 -3.14 8.93 0.58
C ILE A 74 -1.92 8.58 1.43
N LYS A 75 -1.69 9.34 2.53
CA LYS A 75 -0.58 9.08 3.43
C LYS A 75 -0.70 7.72 4.11
N ALA A 76 -1.92 7.33 4.51
CA ALA A 76 -2.17 6.01 5.10
C ALA A 76 -1.84 4.86 4.14
N VAL A 77 -2.20 5.00 2.85
CA VAL A 77 -1.86 4.01 1.81
C VAL A 77 -0.35 3.86 1.66
N SER A 78 0.39 4.97 1.51
CA SER A 78 1.86 4.95 1.40
C SER A 78 2.51 4.30 2.64
N GLN A 79 2.07 4.64 3.85
CA GLN A 79 2.57 4.04 5.08
C GLN A 79 2.29 2.53 5.17
N LEU A 80 1.10 2.09 4.73
CA LEU A 80 0.75 0.68 4.69
C LEU A 80 1.57 -0.08 3.65
N ILE A 81 1.76 0.47 2.45
CA ILE A 81 2.62 -0.11 1.42
C ILE A 81 4.05 -0.28 1.97
N GLU A 82 4.61 0.73 2.64
CA GLU A 82 5.94 0.67 3.24
C GLU A 82 6.06 -0.47 4.26
N ILE A 83 5.07 -0.63 5.17
CA ILE A 83 5.03 -1.72 6.15
C ILE A 83 4.95 -3.07 5.43
N ILE A 84 4.04 -3.22 4.46
CA ILE A 84 3.85 -4.45 3.70
C ILE A 84 5.14 -4.84 2.97
N ARG A 85 5.79 -3.87 2.33
CA ARG A 85 7.07 -4.06 1.64
C ARG A 85 8.16 -4.57 2.58
N SER A 86 8.32 -3.92 3.73
CA SER A 86 9.30 -4.31 4.74
C SER A 86 9.12 -5.76 5.21
N GLU A 87 7.87 -6.19 5.42
CA GLU A 87 7.58 -7.57 5.84
C GLU A 87 7.80 -8.57 4.69
N LYS A 88 7.39 -8.23 3.47
CA LYS A 88 7.63 -9.08 2.29
C LYS A 88 9.11 -9.24 1.96
N GLN A 89 9.93 -8.18 2.14
CA GLN A 89 11.40 -8.25 1.99
C GLN A 89 12.05 -9.23 3.00
N GLN A 90 11.39 -9.50 4.11
CA GLN A 90 11.81 -10.49 5.10
C GLN A 90 11.26 -11.90 4.80
N GLY A 91 10.69 -12.11 3.62
CA GLY A 91 10.14 -13.39 3.18
C GLY A 91 8.81 -13.76 3.84
N ARG A 92 8.05 -12.77 4.36
CA ARG A 92 6.74 -13.01 4.99
C ARG A 92 5.59 -12.71 4.04
N GLU A 93 4.56 -13.53 4.06
CA GLU A 93 3.27 -13.16 3.50
C GLU A 93 2.61 -12.09 4.38
N VAL A 94 1.88 -11.15 3.78
CA VAL A 94 1.21 -10.10 4.54
C VAL A 94 -0.29 -10.15 4.32
N VAL A 95 -1.02 -10.09 5.42
CA VAL A 95 -2.47 -10.07 5.46
C VAL A 95 -2.94 -8.84 6.25
N ILE A 96 -3.91 -8.12 5.71
CA ILE A 96 -4.54 -6.98 6.38
C ILE A 96 -5.82 -7.43 7.06
N ASN A 97 -5.94 -7.18 8.36
CA ASN A 97 -7.14 -7.40 9.15
C ASN A 97 -7.79 -6.04 9.45
N ALA A 98 -8.83 -5.71 8.68
CA ALA A 98 -9.55 -4.44 8.76
C ALA A 98 -10.78 -4.48 9.70
N SER A 99 -10.85 -5.46 10.61
CA SER A 99 -12.01 -5.70 11.45
C SER A 99 -12.33 -4.59 12.46
N GLY A 100 -11.38 -3.74 12.84
CA GLY A 100 -11.54 -2.86 13.98
C GLY A 100 -11.37 -1.36 13.75
N SER A 101 -11.28 -0.87 12.52
CA SER A 101 -10.81 0.49 12.25
C SER A 101 -11.88 1.48 11.78
N LEU A 102 -11.47 2.76 11.74
CA LEU A 102 -12.18 3.80 10.99
C LEU A 102 -12.31 3.39 9.53
N ARG A 103 -13.44 3.74 8.91
CA ARG A 103 -13.73 3.44 7.49
C ARG A 103 -12.63 3.94 6.55
N THR A 104 -12.06 5.12 6.83
CA THR A 104 -10.96 5.70 6.04
C THR A 104 -9.72 4.81 6.02
N LEU A 105 -9.37 4.19 7.15
CA LEU A 105 -8.23 3.28 7.24
C LEU A 105 -8.53 1.93 6.58
N ALA A 106 -9.77 1.43 6.65
CA ALA A 106 -10.19 0.23 5.92
C ALA A 106 -10.09 0.44 4.40
N ILE A 107 -10.50 1.61 3.89
CA ILE A 107 -10.34 2.00 2.47
C ILE A 107 -8.86 2.07 2.09
N ALA A 108 -8.02 2.71 2.93
CA ALA A 108 -6.58 2.78 2.69
C ALA A 108 -5.95 1.36 2.66
N GLY A 109 -6.37 0.49 3.57
CA GLY A 109 -5.96 -0.92 3.61
C GLY A 109 -6.35 -1.68 2.35
N TYR A 110 -7.56 -1.47 1.84
CA TYR A 110 -8.01 -2.08 0.60
C TYR A 110 -7.16 -1.65 -0.61
N ILE A 111 -6.90 -0.34 -0.75
CA ILE A 111 -6.04 0.18 -1.80
C ILE A 111 -4.62 -0.41 -1.70
N ALA A 112 -4.06 -0.42 -0.48
CA ALA A 112 -2.73 -0.99 -0.25
C ALA A 112 -2.70 -2.51 -0.58
N ALA A 113 -3.75 -3.26 -0.21
CA ALA A 113 -3.88 -4.67 -0.54
C ALA A 113 -3.90 -4.91 -2.05
N CYS A 114 -4.70 -4.13 -2.81
CA CYS A 114 -4.74 -4.22 -4.27
C CYS A 114 -3.36 -3.96 -4.90
N VAL A 115 -2.70 -2.86 -4.49
CA VAL A 115 -1.39 -2.44 -5.04
C VAL A 115 -0.26 -3.42 -4.70
N THR A 116 -0.32 -4.07 -3.54
CA THR A 116 0.74 -4.97 -3.08
C THR A 116 0.41 -6.44 -3.29
N SER A 117 -0.72 -6.77 -3.92
CA SER A 117 -1.22 -8.14 -4.06
C SER A 117 -1.26 -8.88 -2.71
N SER A 118 -1.73 -8.18 -1.67
CA SER A 118 -1.92 -8.73 -0.34
C SER A 118 -3.38 -9.08 -0.10
N ARG A 119 -3.64 -10.04 0.80
CA ARG A 119 -5.02 -10.39 1.19
C ARG A 119 -5.54 -9.40 2.23
N ILE A 120 -6.83 -9.13 2.22
CA ILE A 120 -7.50 -8.29 3.21
C ILE A 120 -8.76 -8.96 3.72
N PHE A 121 -8.96 -8.90 5.02
CA PHE A 121 -10.08 -9.49 5.73
C PHE A 121 -10.80 -8.43 6.57
N THR A 122 -12.07 -8.66 6.76
CA THR A 122 -12.91 -7.94 7.73
C THR A 122 -13.78 -8.95 8.49
N SER A 123 -14.39 -8.54 9.59
CA SER A 123 -15.27 -9.41 10.36
C SER A 123 -16.68 -8.82 10.48
N ILE A 124 -17.67 -9.72 10.56
CA ILE A 124 -19.02 -9.39 11.00
C ILE A 124 -19.02 -9.45 12.54
N PRO A 125 -19.44 -8.38 13.23
CA PRO A 125 -19.51 -8.37 14.68
C PRO A 125 -20.65 -9.26 15.19
N ARG A 126 -20.39 -9.94 16.31
CA ARG A 126 -21.41 -10.65 17.07
C ARG A 126 -21.90 -9.79 18.22
N TYR A 127 -23.21 -9.71 18.39
CA TYR A 127 -23.86 -8.94 19.44
C TYR A 127 -24.52 -9.86 20.47
N ASN A 128 -24.56 -9.44 21.74
CA ASN A 128 -25.33 -10.09 22.79
C ASN A 128 -26.78 -9.56 22.80
N GLU A 129 -27.60 -10.08 23.75
CA GLU A 129 -29.00 -9.66 23.91
C GLU A 129 -29.18 -8.17 24.30
N LYS A 130 -28.10 -7.50 24.73
CA LYS A 130 -28.08 -6.07 25.06
C LYS A 130 -27.54 -5.22 23.90
N GLU A 131 -27.39 -5.78 22.71
CA GLU A 131 -26.82 -5.13 21.53
C GLU A 131 -25.35 -4.66 21.73
N GLU A 132 -24.63 -5.27 22.69
CA GLU A 132 -23.21 -5.00 22.88
C GLU A 132 -22.38 -5.94 21.99
N GLU A 133 -21.34 -5.39 21.33
CA GLU A 133 -20.42 -6.15 20.51
C GLU A 133 -19.51 -7.02 21.39
N VAL A 134 -19.60 -8.33 21.25
CA VAL A 134 -18.93 -9.31 22.12
C VAL A 134 -17.94 -10.21 21.38
N GLY A 135 -17.67 -9.96 20.10
CA GLY A 135 -16.75 -10.76 19.31
C GLY A 135 -17.08 -10.72 17.83
N ILE A 136 -16.78 -11.79 17.11
CA ILE A 136 -17.11 -11.95 15.69
C ILE A 136 -18.09 -13.09 15.47
N GLU A 137 -18.98 -12.92 14.51
CA GLU A 137 -19.82 -13.98 13.95
C GLU A 137 -19.04 -14.71 12.86
N GLU A 138 -18.43 -13.95 11.95
CA GLU A 138 -17.74 -14.46 10.79
C GLU A 138 -16.55 -13.56 10.43
N ILE A 139 -15.52 -14.16 9.81
CA ILE A 139 -14.45 -13.43 9.15
C ILE A 139 -14.58 -13.58 7.63
N ILE A 140 -14.52 -12.47 6.90
CA ILE A 140 -14.75 -12.41 5.47
C ILE A 140 -13.46 -11.95 4.79
N GLU A 141 -13.00 -12.70 3.79
CA GLU A 141 -11.99 -12.23 2.87
C GLU A 141 -12.63 -11.28 1.85
N VAL A 142 -12.09 -10.07 1.74
CA VAL A 142 -12.54 -9.10 0.75
C VAL A 142 -11.76 -9.31 -0.53
N PRO A 143 -12.41 -9.64 -1.66
CA PRO A 143 -11.72 -9.81 -2.94
C PRO A 143 -11.00 -8.52 -3.34
N THR A 144 -9.71 -8.62 -3.60
CA THR A 144 -8.93 -7.50 -4.14
C THR A 144 -9.08 -7.44 -5.66
N LEU A 145 -9.23 -6.22 -6.19
CA LEU A 145 -9.24 -6.03 -7.64
C LEU A 145 -7.82 -6.17 -8.18
N PRO A 146 -7.64 -6.87 -9.30
CA PRO A 146 -6.36 -6.91 -9.98
C PRO A 146 -5.99 -5.49 -10.42
N VAL A 147 -4.77 -5.07 -10.13
CA VAL A 147 -4.19 -3.81 -10.62
C VAL A 147 -3.28 -4.17 -11.78
N ASP A 148 -3.60 -3.65 -12.97
CA ASP A 148 -2.73 -3.79 -14.13
C ASP A 148 -1.49 -2.91 -13.90
N PHE A 149 -0.37 -3.56 -13.61
CA PHE A 149 0.89 -2.85 -13.46
C PHE A 149 1.40 -2.40 -14.82
N PRO A 150 1.92 -1.16 -14.91
CA PRO A 150 2.57 -0.70 -16.12
C PRO A 150 3.73 -1.63 -16.52
N GLY A 151 3.90 -1.85 -17.81
CA GLY A 151 5.07 -2.58 -18.31
C GLY A 151 6.39 -1.87 -17.98
N GLU A 152 7.51 -2.56 -18.10
CA GLU A 152 8.84 -2.06 -17.70
C GLU A 152 9.17 -0.66 -18.23
N GLU A 153 8.90 -0.43 -19.51
CA GLU A 153 9.10 0.87 -20.15
C GLU A 153 8.24 1.98 -19.54
N GLN A 154 6.99 1.67 -19.18
CA GLN A 154 6.09 2.62 -18.53
C GLN A 154 6.52 2.89 -17.07
N VAL A 155 7.03 1.87 -16.38
CA VAL A 155 7.60 2.01 -15.03
C VAL A 155 8.82 2.94 -15.04
N GLU A 156 9.71 2.80 -16.05
CA GLU A 156 10.86 3.68 -16.22
C GLU A 156 10.42 5.14 -16.45
N ILE A 157 9.40 5.35 -17.29
CA ILE A 157 8.79 6.67 -17.52
C ILE A 157 8.22 7.25 -16.23
N ILE A 158 7.40 6.49 -15.48
CA ILE A 158 6.81 6.92 -14.21
C ILE A 158 7.90 7.27 -13.19
N SER A 159 8.95 6.43 -13.08
CA SER A 159 10.09 6.66 -12.19
C SER A 159 10.84 7.95 -12.56
N SER A 160 11.04 8.20 -13.84
CA SER A 160 11.71 9.40 -14.33
C SER A 160 10.89 10.69 -14.16
N ILE A 161 9.56 10.58 -14.14
CA ILE A 161 8.69 11.71 -13.78
C ILE A 161 8.90 12.08 -12.30
N GLY A 162 8.96 11.11 -11.39
CA GLY A 162 9.21 11.32 -9.96
C GLY A 162 8.26 12.36 -9.36
N ASN A 163 8.80 13.46 -8.84
CA ASN A 163 8.02 14.57 -8.28
C ASN A 163 7.40 15.50 -9.33
N GLY A 164 7.64 15.21 -10.61
CA GLY A 164 7.14 15.95 -11.77
C GLY A 164 8.23 16.45 -12.69
N VAL A 165 7.83 16.77 -13.92
CA VAL A 165 8.66 17.41 -14.96
C VAL A 165 7.92 18.61 -15.53
N GLU A 166 8.66 19.65 -15.90
CA GLU A 166 8.12 20.90 -16.44
C GLU A 166 7.65 20.75 -17.90
N SER A 167 8.14 19.73 -18.62
CA SER A 167 7.81 19.49 -20.01
C SER A 167 8.16 18.06 -20.46
N LEU A 168 7.60 17.67 -21.61
CA LEU A 168 7.98 16.43 -22.29
C LEU A 168 9.47 16.42 -22.68
N ASP A 169 10.02 17.58 -23.06
CA ASP A 169 11.42 17.70 -23.43
C ASP A 169 12.35 17.44 -22.25
N GLU A 170 11.98 17.89 -21.06
CA GLU A 170 12.70 17.57 -19.83
C GLU A 170 12.67 16.07 -19.53
N LEU A 171 11.51 15.43 -19.68
CA LEU A 171 11.40 13.98 -19.48
C LEU A 171 12.29 13.20 -20.46
N ILE A 172 12.36 13.62 -21.74
CA ILE A 172 13.26 13.02 -22.73
C ILE A 172 14.70 13.10 -22.26
N LEU A 173 15.13 14.25 -21.76
CA LEU A 173 16.52 14.45 -21.30
C LEU A 173 16.83 13.70 -20.02
N ARG A 174 15.84 13.47 -19.14
CA ARG A 174 16.03 12.63 -17.95
C ARG A 174 16.23 11.15 -18.32
N LEU A 175 15.43 10.66 -19.27
CA LEU A 175 15.52 9.29 -19.76
C LEU A 175 16.76 9.05 -20.64
N ASN A 176 17.16 10.06 -21.42
CA ASN A 176 18.25 9.99 -22.37
C ASN A 176 19.19 11.21 -22.25
N PRO A 177 20.07 11.25 -21.22
CA PRO A 177 20.89 12.43 -20.94
C PRO A 177 21.84 12.86 -22.09
N GLY A 178 22.19 11.94 -23.00
CA GLY A 178 23.07 12.19 -24.13
C GLY A 178 22.38 12.65 -25.42
N ILE A 179 21.04 12.73 -25.44
CA ILE A 179 20.31 13.07 -26.65
C ILE A 179 20.34 14.57 -26.94
N SER A 180 20.67 14.95 -28.16
CA SER A 180 20.72 16.36 -28.59
C SER A 180 19.30 16.86 -28.97
N LYS A 181 18.88 17.99 -28.39
CA LYS A 181 17.63 18.66 -28.79
C LYS A 181 17.64 18.96 -30.28
N GLY A 182 16.54 18.63 -30.97
CA GLY A 182 16.37 18.88 -32.40
C GLY A 182 16.92 17.76 -33.31
N SER A 183 17.62 16.76 -32.78
CA SER A 183 18.06 15.59 -33.56
C SER A 183 16.87 14.75 -34.04
N SER A 184 17.10 13.84 -34.98
CA SER A 184 16.11 12.88 -35.47
C SER A 184 15.70 11.92 -34.35
N GLU A 185 16.66 11.54 -33.50
CA GLU A 185 16.46 10.68 -32.34
C GLU A 185 15.56 11.38 -31.29
N PHE A 186 15.79 12.66 -30.99
CA PHE A 186 14.97 13.43 -30.07
C PHE A 186 13.52 13.51 -30.54
N ARG A 187 13.28 13.70 -31.86
CA ARG A 187 11.93 13.73 -32.43
C ARG A 187 11.24 12.37 -32.36
N ARG A 188 11.96 11.27 -32.58
CA ARG A 188 11.45 9.90 -32.45
C ARG A 188 11.06 9.61 -31.00
N GLU A 189 11.94 9.96 -30.06
CA GLU A 189 11.72 9.78 -28.64
C GLU A 189 10.53 10.59 -28.13
N ARG A 190 10.38 11.84 -28.61
CA ARG A 190 9.22 12.68 -28.31
C ARG A 190 7.90 12.04 -28.73
N SER A 191 7.85 11.42 -29.91
CA SER A 191 6.65 10.72 -30.40
C SER A 191 6.37 9.46 -29.57
N ARG A 192 7.40 8.68 -29.24
CA ARG A 192 7.29 7.48 -28.39
C ARG A 192 6.74 7.82 -27.01
N LEU A 193 7.38 8.76 -26.31
CA LEU A 193 6.96 9.17 -24.98
C LEU A 193 5.57 9.81 -24.97
N SER A 194 5.21 10.60 -25.99
CA SER A 194 3.87 11.16 -26.12
C SER A 194 2.79 10.07 -26.16
N HIS A 195 3.05 8.95 -26.84
CA HIS A 195 2.15 7.81 -26.91
C HIS A 195 2.03 7.08 -25.56
N HIS A 196 3.16 6.83 -24.88
CA HIS A 196 3.15 6.21 -23.55
C HIS A 196 2.47 7.09 -22.51
N LEU A 197 2.71 8.40 -22.54
CA LEU A 197 2.07 9.35 -21.64
C LEU A 197 0.56 9.42 -21.86
N ALA A 198 0.06 9.30 -23.09
CA ALA A 198 -1.36 9.23 -23.34
C ALA A 198 -1.97 7.99 -22.67
N LYS A 199 -1.35 6.81 -22.84
CA LYS A 199 -1.80 5.58 -22.16
C LYS A 199 -1.76 5.67 -20.65
N LEU A 200 -0.70 6.26 -20.08
CA LEU A 200 -0.56 6.46 -18.64
C LEU A 200 -1.58 7.48 -18.10
N GLU A 201 -1.95 8.48 -18.90
CA GLU A 201 -2.99 9.45 -18.56
C GLU A 201 -4.39 8.81 -18.61
N ASP A 202 -4.68 8.02 -19.65
CA ASP A 202 -5.92 7.25 -19.76
C ASP A 202 -6.08 6.22 -18.62
N ALA A 203 -4.96 5.61 -18.18
CA ALA A 203 -4.93 4.74 -17.01
C ALA A 203 -5.00 5.51 -15.67
N GLY A 204 -5.03 6.84 -15.68
CA GLY A 204 -5.10 7.67 -14.48
C GLY A 204 -3.83 7.69 -13.63
N LEU A 205 -2.66 7.32 -14.20
CA LEU A 205 -1.39 7.24 -13.49
C LEU A 205 -0.60 8.55 -13.52
N VAL A 206 -0.76 9.31 -14.59
CA VAL A 206 -0.17 10.65 -14.76
C VAL A 206 -1.24 11.66 -15.09
N LYS A 207 -0.95 12.91 -14.88
CA LYS A 207 -1.77 14.03 -15.34
C LYS A 207 -0.88 15.13 -15.90
N LYS A 208 -1.42 15.85 -16.89
CA LYS A 208 -0.81 17.05 -17.45
C LYS A 208 -1.30 18.28 -16.72
N GLU A 209 -0.38 19.15 -16.32
CA GLU A 209 -0.68 20.40 -15.63
C GLU A 209 -0.11 21.56 -16.43
N LYS A 210 -0.95 22.57 -16.73
CA LYS A 210 -0.47 23.78 -17.38
C LYS A 210 0.38 24.58 -16.39
N ARG A 211 1.66 24.78 -16.72
CA ARG A 211 2.61 25.59 -15.94
C ARG A 211 3.15 26.72 -16.81
N GLY A 212 2.48 27.85 -16.77
CA GLY A 212 2.80 28.98 -17.63
C GLY A 212 2.61 28.66 -19.12
N ARG A 213 3.71 28.69 -19.90
CA ARG A 213 3.72 28.34 -21.34
C ARG A 213 3.95 26.84 -21.59
N ASN A 214 4.36 26.11 -20.58
CA ASN A 214 4.67 24.69 -20.67
C ASN A 214 3.53 23.82 -20.14
N VAL A 215 3.54 22.56 -20.53
CA VAL A 215 2.69 21.50 -19.99
C VAL A 215 3.57 20.57 -19.18
N GLY A 216 3.51 20.73 -17.87
CA GLY A 216 4.18 19.81 -16.95
C GLY A 216 3.43 18.48 -16.83
N ILE A 217 4.14 17.45 -16.38
CA ILE A 217 3.62 16.11 -16.17
C ILE A 217 3.92 15.70 -14.74
N VAL A 218 2.90 15.23 -14.02
CA VAL A 218 3.03 14.80 -12.64
C VAL A 218 2.32 13.46 -12.43
N LEU A 219 2.78 12.70 -11.45
CA LEU A 219 2.09 11.47 -11.04
C LEU A 219 0.80 11.81 -10.30
N THR A 220 -0.25 11.04 -10.57
CA THR A 220 -1.44 11.01 -9.71
C THR A 220 -1.13 10.26 -8.40
N PRO A 221 -2.01 10.32 -7.38
CA PRO A 221 -1.87 9.44 -6.21
C PRO A 221 -1.77 7.96 -6.59
N LEU A 222 -2.58 7.49 -7.55
CA LEU A 222 -2.53 6.10 -8.03
C LEU A 222 -1.19 5.78 -8.70
N GLY A 223 -0.68 6.67 -9.55
CA GLY A 223 0.63 6.51 -10.19
C GLY A 223 1.77 6.40 -9.16
N ARG A 224 1.71 7.15 -8.07
CA ARG A 224 2.68 7.05 -6.95
C ARG A 224 2.59 5.71 -6.24
N PHE A 225 1.37 5.25 -5.91
CA PHE A 225 1.17 3.96 -5.26
C PHE A 225 1.68 2.79 -6.10
N LEU A 226 1.39 2.82 -7.42
CA LEU A 226 1.89 1.80 -8.33
C LEU A 226 3.42 1.83 -8.44
N LEU A 227 4.03 3.01 -8.53
CA LEU A 227 5.49 3.14 -8.53
C LEU A 227 6.09 2.56 -7.24
N GLU A 228 5.54 2.91 -6.08
CA GLU A 228 5.94 2.34 -4.79
C GLU A 228 5.82 0.81 -4.78
N GLY A 229 4.71 0.24 -5.32
CA GLY A 229 4.48 -1.19 -5.43
C GLY A 229 5.44 -1.91 -6.39
N VAL A 230 5.67 -1.33 -7.58
CA VAL A 230 6.49 -1.95 -8.66
C VAL A 230 7.98 -1.91 -8.36
N VAL A 231 8.49 -0.80 -7.84
CA VAL A 231 9.93 -0.71 -7.45
C VAL A 231 10.25 -1.82 -6.45
N TYR A 232 9.31 -2.13 -5.57
CA TYR A 232 9.46 -3.23 -4.65
C TYR A 232 9.46 -4.62 -5.32
N GLY A 233 8.55 -4.88 -6.26
CA GLY A 233 8.47 -6.17 -6.96
C GLY A 233 9.81 -6.54 -7.62
N LYS A 234 10.46 -5.59 -8.29
CA LYS A 234 11.77 -5.80 -8.92
C LYS A 234 12.88 -6.11 -7.90
N GLU A 235 12.94 -5.41 -6.77
CA GLU A 235 13.95 -5.66 -5.72
C GLU A 235 13.81 -7.06 -5.08
N VAL A 236 12.58 -7.58 -4.98
CA VAL A 236 12.32 -8.93 -4.43
C VAL A 236 12.70 -10.00 -5.43
N ASP A 237 12.38 -9.81 -6.71
CA ASP A 237 12.69 -10.77 -7.76
C ASP A 237 14.21 -10.85 -7.99
N GLU A 238 14.92 -9.73 -7.97
CA GLU A 238 16.39 -9.70 -8.05
C GLU A 238 17.05 -10.40 -6.86
N LYS A 239 16.55 -10.20 -5.63
CA LYS A 239 17.07 -10.90 -4.46
C LYS A 239 16.82 -12.39 -4.50
N LYS A 240 15.62 -12.84 -4.90
CA LYS A 240 15.32 -14.26 -5.07
C LYS A 240 16.20 -14.91 -6.14
N ALA A 241 16.40 -14.23 -7.26
CA ALA A 241 17.29 -14.71 -8.31
C ALA A 241 18.76 -14.85 -7.84
N LEU A 242 19.22 -13.99 -6.92
CA LEU A 242 20.56 -14.08 -6.32
C LEU A 242 20.67 -15.20 -5.27
N GLU A 243 19.59 -15.51 -4.57
CA GLU A 243 19.56 -16.60 -3.56
C GLU A 243 19.43 -17.99 -4.22
N GLU A 244 18.82 -18.09 -5.40
CA GLU A 244 18.71 -19.35 -6.17
C GLU A 244 20.01 -19.74 -6.91
N VAL A 245 20.98 -18.83 -6.99
CA VAL A 245 22.30 -19.06 -7.64
C VAL A 245 23.39 -19.47 -6.64
N HIS A 246 23.09 -19.51 -5.35
CA HIS A 246 23.98 -19.94 -4.27
C HIS A 246 23.45 -21.18 -3.58
#